data_633e3d87f9b04691f9bd6b2c15a682e6
#
_entry.id   633e3d87f9b04691f9bd6b2c15a682e6
#
_cell.length_a   1.000
_cell.length_b   1.000
_cell.length_c   1.000
_cell.angle_alpha   90.00
_cell.angle_beta   90.00
_cell.angle_gamma   90.00
#
_symmetry.space_group_name_H-M   'P 1'
#
loop_
_entity.id
_entity.type
_entity.pdbx_description
1 polymer ?
#
loop_
_entity_poly.entity_id
_entity_poly.type
_entity_poly.pdbx_seq_one_letter_code
_entity_poly.pdbx_strand_id
1 'polypeptide(L)'
;YALDQIRMWKGLRESTGLADYVGQWFAGEVPQSTMMRPQRAVAMVLEVMLDKLNAPAIQAGTPQLDLCVTHDMTIFTMRHGAGLEPVTGPDVKFMDGLLMYERDGQVFFASQHGGIVEVDEALMGFSR
;
A
#
# COMPACT_ATOMS: atom_id res chain seq x y z
N TYR A 1 -2.29 5.98 9.14
CA TYR A 1 -2.37 4.72 9.89
C TYR A 1 -1.57 4.72 11.20
N ALA A 2 -0.80 5.74 11.48
CA ALA A 2 -0.19 5.93 12.78
C ALA A 2 -1.24 6.50 13.76
N LEU A 3 -1.47 5.80 14.86
CA LEU A 3 -2.39 6.22 15.91
C LEU A 3 -1.66 7.03 16.99
N ASP A 4 -0.40 6.72 17.21
CA ASP A 4 0.50 7.47 18.09
C ASP A 4 1.81 7.74 17.34
N GLN A 5 1.93 8.93 16.80
CA GLN A 5 3.09 9.32 15.98
C GLN A 5 4.39 9.36 16.77
N ILE A 6 4.33 9.73 18.04
CA ILE A 6 5.53 9.82 18.89
C ILE A 6 6.11 8.41 19.11
N ARG A 7 5.26 7.45 19.46
CA ARG A 7 5.68 6.06 19.63
C ARG A 7 6.12 5.42 18.32
N MET A 8 5.44 5.74 17.23
CA MET A 8 5.85 5.28 15.90
C MET A 8 7.25 5.78 15.56
N TRP A 9 7.53 7.07 15.72
CA TRP A 9 8.84 7.65 15.45
C TRP A 9 9.93 7.08 16.34
N LYS A 10 9.61 6.83 17.62
CA LYS A 10 10.54 6.18 18.56
C LYS A 10 10.87 4.76 18.07
N GLY A 11 9.88 3.96 17.72
CA GLY A 11 10.08 2.60 17.21
C GLY A 11 10.88 2.57 15.91
N LEU A 12 10.56 3.48 14.98
CA LEU A 12 11.31 3.61 13.74
C LEU A 12 12.80 3.94 13.99
N ARG A 13 13.08 4.82 14.94
CA ARG A 13 14.43 5.21 15.30
C ARG A 13 15.22 4.09 15.97
N GLU A 14 14.54 3.22 16.71
CA GLU A 14 15.13 2.04 17.37
C GLU A 14 15.31 0.86 16.40
N SER A 15 14.68 0.90 15.24
CA SER A 15 14.83 -0.11 14.19
C SER A 15 16.07 0.14 13.32
N THR A 16 16.39 -0.81 12.44
CA THR A 16 17.50 -0.67 11.49
C THR A 16 17.12 0.12 10.23
N GLY A 17 15.90 0.57 10.13
CA GLY A 17 15.38 1.35 9.00
C GLY A 17 13.90 1.12 8.76
N LEU A 18 13.37 1.80 7.75
CA LEU A 18 11.94 1.78 7.45
C LEU A 18 11.44 0.38 7.07
N ALA A 19 12.18 -0.34 6.25
CA ALA A 19 11.83 -1.70 5.85
C ALA A 19 11.75 -2.65 7.05
N ASP A 20 12.71 -2.54 7.98
CA ASP A 20 12.71 -3.32 9.22
C ASP A 20 11.49 -2.99 10.08
N TYR A 21 11.18 -1.71 10.24
CA TYR A 21 10.03 -1.28 11.03
C TYR A 21 8.69 -1.75 10.43
N VAL A 22 8.54 -1.65 9.12
CA VAL A 22 7.34 -2.18 8.42
C VAL A 22 7.25 -3.69 8.60
N GLY A 23 8.37 -4.41 8.51
CA GLY A 23 8.42 -5.84 8.79
C GLY A 23 7.96 -6.20 10.20
N GLN A 24 8.43 -5.48 11.22
CA GLN A 24 7.98 -5.63 12.60
C GLN A 24 6.48 -5.37 12.74
N TRP A 25 5.97 -4.35 12.07
CA TRP A 25 4.56 -4.02 12.08
C TRP A 25 3.70 -5.15 11.50
N PHE A 26 4.07 -5.69 10.34
CA PHE A 26 3.37 -6.84 9.75
C PHE A 26 3.50 -8.13 10.58
N ALA A 27 4.59 -8.30 11.32
CA ALA A 27 4.79 -9.43 12.23
C ALA A 27 3.99 -9.31 13.54
N GLY A 28 3.30 -8.19 13.78
CA GLY A 28 2.52 -7.97 14.99
C GLY A 28 3.34 -7.47 16.18
N GLU A 29 4.56 -7.03 15.95
CA GLU A 29 5.46 -6.56 17.01
C GLU A 29 5.23 -5.10 17.38
N VAL A 30 4.47 -4.35 16.58
CA VAL A 30 4.10 -2.96 16.87
C VAL A 30 2.70 -2.94 17.50
N PRO A 31 2.54 -2.34 18.70
CA PRO A 31 1.26 -2.31 19.38
C PRO A 31 0.16 -1.62 18.57
N GLN A 32 -1.06 -2.15 18.63
CA GLN A 32 -2.22 -1.57 17.95
C GLN A 32 -2.61 -0.19 18.49
N SER A 33 -2.12 0.18 19.66
CA SER A 33 -2.24 1.55 20.19
C SER A 33 -1.29 2.54 19.50
N THR A 34 -0.25 2.03 18.84
CA THR A 34 0.72 2.84 18.10
C THR A 34 0.36 2.94 16.63
N MET A 35 0.05 1.81 16.01
CA MET A 35 -0.36 1.76 14.60
C MET A 35 -1.55 0.82 14.43
N MET A 36 -2.47 1.18 13.53
CA MET A 36 -3.56 0.28 13.17
C MET A 36 -3.02 -1.03 12.59
N ARG A 37 -3.85 -2.03 12.50
CA ARG A 37 -3.46 -3.31 11.87
C ARG A 37 -2.97 -3.05 10.45
N PRO A 38 -1.84 -3.66 10.03
CA PRO A 38 -1.29 -3.42 8.70
C PRO A 38 -2.25 -3.80 7.57
N GLN A 39 -3.03 -4.87 7.74
CA GLN A 39 -4.05 -5.28 6.77
C GLN A 39 -5.12 -4.19 6.58
N ARG A 40 -5.48 -3.51 7.65
CA ARG A 40 -6.43 -2.38 7.57
C ARG A 40 -5.84 -1.21 6.80
N ALA A 41 -4.57 -0.90 7.02
CA ALA A 41 -3.86 0.15 6.29
C ALA A 41 -3.80 -0.17 4.78
N VAL A 42 -3.49 -1.40 4.42
CA VAL A 42 -3.48 -1.87 3.02
C VAL A 42 -4.87 -1.68 2.41
N ALA A 43 -5.91 -2.15 3.07
CA ALA A 43 -7.28 -2.04 2.57
C ALA A 43 -7.72 -0.59 2.37
N MET A 44 -7.36 0.31 3.29
CA MET A 44 -7.69 1.73 3.17
C MET A 44 -7.07 2.36 1.91
N VAL A 45 -5.82 2.05 1.60
CA VAL A 45 -5.16 2.56 0.39
C VAL A 45 -5.79 1.97 -0.86
N LEU A 46 -6.06 0.66 -0.88
CA LEU A 46 -6.73 0.02 -2.00
C LEU A 46 -8.13 0.60 -2.24
N GLU A 47 -8.89 0.86 -1.18
CA GLU A 47 -10.22 1.48 -1.29
C GLU A 47 -10.15 2.86 -1.96
N VAL A 48 -9.19 3.70 -1.56
CA VAL A 48 -8.99 5.02 -2.18
C VAL A 48 -8.66 4.88 -3.67
N MET A 49 -7.77 3.97 -4.02
CA MET A 49 -7.38 3.75 -5.42
C MET A 49 -8.53 3.18 -6.25
N LEU A 50 -9.30 2.24 -5.69
CA LEU A 50 -10.49 1.68 -6.35
C LEU A 50 -11.56 2.73 -6.59
N ASP A 51 -11.81 3.61 -5.62
CA ASP A 51 -12.76 4.71 -5.77
C ASP A 51 -12.36 5.63 -6.93
N LYS A 52 -11.07 5.92 -7.07
CA LYS A 52 -10.55 6.69 -8.20
C LYS A 52 -10.71 5.97 -9.53
N LEU A 53 -10.37 4.68 -9.56
CA LEU A 53 -10.48 3.86 -10.77
C LEU A 53 -11.92 3.72 -11.25
N ASN A 54 -12.86 3.59 -10.32
CA ASN A 54 -14.30 3.42 -10.61
C ASN A 54 -15.05 4.74 -10.80
N ALA A 55 -14.42 5.89 -10.53
CA ALA A 55 -15.05 7.19 -10.72
C ALA A 55 -15.32 7.44 -12.21
N PRO A 56 -16.43 8.15 -12.54
CA PRO A 56 -16.70 8.51 -13.93
C PRO A 56 -15.54 9.32 -14.52
N ALA A 57 -15.21 9.04 -15.79
CA ALA A 57 -14.20 9.82 -16.50
C ALA A 57 -14.61 11.29 -16.59
N ILE A 58 -13.66 12.21 -16.40
CA ILE A 58 -13.89 13.65 -16.54
C ILE A 58 -14.33 13.97 -17.96
N GLN A 59 -13.75 13.26 -18.94
CA GLN A 59 -14.11 13.39 -20.35
C GLN A 59 -14.35 11.98 -20.94
N ALA A 60 -15.58 11.70 -21.35
CA ALA A 60 -15.94 10.41 -21.92
C ALA A 60 -15.10 10.09 -23.16
N GLY A 61 -14.66 8.83 -23.27
CA GLY A 61 -13.87 8.33 -24.40
C GLY A 61 -12.39 8.74 -24.39
N THR A 62 -11.94 9.48 -23.38
CA THR A 62 -10.53 9.87 -23.22
C THR A 62 -9.88 9.02 -22.14
N PRO A 63 -8.71 8.43 -22.39
CA PRO A 63 -7.94 7.75 -21.34
C PRO A 63 -7.63 8.69 -20.18
N GLN A 64 -7.75 8.18 -18.95
CA GLN A 64 -7.53 8.96 -17.74
C GLN A 64 -6.51 8.27 -16.85
N LEU A 65 -5.58 9.05 -16.32
CA LEU A 65 -4.63 8.63 -15.29
C LEU A 65 -4.82 9.51 -14.06
N ASP A 66 -5.13 8.89 -12.93
CA ASP A 66 -5.17 9.56 -11.64
C ASP A 66 -3.83 9.34 -10.92
N LEU A 67 -3.17 10.44 -10.56
CA LEU A 67 -1.90 10.39 -9.86
C LEU A 67 -2.11 10.66 -8.38
N CYS A 68 -1.81 9.66 -7.54
CA CYS A 68 -1.84 9.76 -6.08
C CYS A 68 -0.42 9.86 -5.55
N VAL A 69 -0.07 10.98 -4.95
CA VAL A 69 1.27 11.17 -4.37
C VAL A 69 1.27 10.65 -2.94
N THR A 70 2.28 9.88 -2.60
CA THR A 70 2.47 9.33 -1.26
C THR A 70 3.97 9.32 -0.90
N HIS A 71 4.34 8.59 0.12
CA HIS A 71 5.72 8.49 0.61
C HIS A 71 6.15 7.02 0.76
N ASP A 72 7.42 6.82 1.06
CA ASP A 72 8.08 5.51 1.08
C ASP A 72 7.40 4.47 1.98
N MET A 73 6.99 4.85 3.17
CA MET A 73 6.32 3.92 4.10
C MET A 73 5.05 3.31 3.49
N THR A 74 4.26 4.11 2.79
CA THR A 74 3.05 3.62 2.10
C THR A 74 3.42 2.65 0.99
N ILE A 75 4.45 2.95 0.21
CA ILE A 75 4.91 2.07 -0.87
C ILE A 75 5.39 0.71 -0.29
N PHE A 76 6.21 0.71 0.74
CA PHE A 76 6.63 -0.52 1.43
C PHE A 76 5.43 -1.32 1.94
N THR A 77 4.51 -0.64 2.60
CA THR A 77 3.31 -1.26 3.17
C THR A 77 2.47 -1.94 2.09
N MET A 78 2.25 -1.26 0.98
CA MET A 78 1.43 -1.78 -0.11
C MET A 78 2.13 -2.92 -0.86
N ARG A 79 3.43 -2.78 -1.14
CA ARG A 79 4.20 -3.84 -1.81
C ARG A 79 4.17 -5.13 -1.01
N HIS A 80 4.45 -5.05 0.28
CA HIS A 80 4.46 -6.22 1.16
C HIS A 80 3.04 -6.74 1.42
N GLY A 81 2.12 -5.87 1.79
CA GLY A 81 0.76 -6.25 2.18
C GLY A 81 -0.08 -6.78 1.03
N ALA A 82 0.14 -6.35 -0.19
CA ALA A 82 -0.53 -6.86 -1.38
C ALA A 82 0.19 -8.07 -2.01
N GLY A 83 1.32 -8.49 -1.46
CA GLY A 83 2.07 -9.63 -1.97
C GLY A 83 2.85 -9.37 -3.25
N LEU A 84 3.20 -8.10 -3.53
CA LEU A 84 3.99 -7.72 -4.71
C LEU A 84 5.47 -8.03 -4.52
N GLU A 85 6.06 -7.50 -3.46
CA GLU A 85 7.43 -7.78 -3.04
C GLU A 85 7.52 -7.94 -1.53
N PRO A 86 8.45 -8.77 -1.02
CA PRO A 86 8.68 -8.85 0.42
C PRO A 86 9.24 -7.52 0.95
N VAL A 87 9.08 -7.29 2.25
CA VAL A 87 9.61 -6.08 2.90
C VAL A 87 11.12 -5.96 2.79
N THR A 88 11.81 -7.10 2.65
CA THR A 88 13.26 -7.19 2.40
C THR A 88 13.63 -6.99 0.93
N GLY A 89 12.67 -6.66 0.08
CA GLY A 89 12.89 -6.41 -1.33
C GLY A 89 13.58 -5.08 -1.60
N PRO A 90 13.52 -4.59 -2.85
CA PRO A 90 14.20 -3.35 -3.24
C PRO A 90 13.79 -2.15 -2.39
N ASP A 91 14.73 -1.28 -2.09
CA ASP A 91 14.44 -0.01 -1.44
C ASP A 91 13.44 0.82 -2.25
N VAL A 92 12.67 1.64 -1.56
CA VAL A 92 11.81 2.64 -2.21
C VAL A 92 12.62 3.90 -2.48
N LYS A 93 12.68 4.29 -3.73
CA LYS A 93 13.42 5.46 -4.21
C LYS A 93 12.46 6.55 -4.68
N PHE A 94 12.99 7.73 -4.96
CA PHE A 94 12.22 8.79 -5.60
C PHE A 94 11.63 8.29 -6.92
N MET A 95 10.39 8.68 -7.19
CA MET A 95 9.63 8.29 -8.38
C MET A 95 9.24 6.81 -8.43
N ASP A 96 9.50 6.04 -7.38
CA ASP A 96 8.94 4.71 -7.25
C ASP A 96 7.43 4.80 -7.09
N GLY A 97 6.73 3.84 -7.66
CA GLY A 97 5.28 3.84 -7.65
C GLY A 97 4.66 2.48 -7.80
N LEU A 98 3.36 2.48 -7.62
CA LEU A 98 2.49 1.33 -7.80
C LEU A 98 1.39 1.73 -8.76
N LEU A 99 0.90 0.80 -9.54
CA LEU A 99 -0.14 1.03 -10.54
C LEU A 99 -1.35 0.15 -10.25
N MET A 100 -2.53 0.75 -10.22
CA MET A 100 -3.79 0.02 -10.26
C MET A 100 -4.46 0.25 -11.61
N TYR A 101 -4.90 -0.81 -12.26
CA TYR A 101 -5.55 -0.74 -13.56
C TYR A 101 -6.61 -1.82 -13.71
N GLU A 102 -7.54 -1.58 -14.60
CA GLU A 102 -8.56 -2.55 -15.00
C GLU A 102 -8.26 -3.10 -16.39
N ARG A 103 -8.43 -4.41 -16.54
CA ARG A 103 -8.29 -5.11 -17.81
C ARG A 103 -9.32 -6.22 -17.88
N ASP A 104 -10.14 -6.20 -18.91
CA ASP A 104 -11.17 -7.22 -19.15
C ASP A 104 -12.11 -7.46 -17.94
N GLY A 105 -12.48 -6.38 -17.26
CA GLY A 105 -13.36 -6.43 -16.09
C GLY A 105 -12.67 -6.84 -14.78
N GLN A 106 -11.36 -7.07 -14.81
CA GLN A 106 -10.57 -7.41 -13.62
C GLN A 106 -9.65 -6.26 -13.25
N VAL A 107 -9.45 -6.05 -11.94
CA VAL A 107 -8.57 -5.01 -11.40
C VAL A 107 -7.26 -5.63 -10.96
N PHE A 108 -6.15 -5.04 -11.40
CA PHE A 108 -4.80 -5.46 -11.07
C PHE A 108 -4.05 -4.37 -10.32
N PHE A 109 -3.14 -4.80 -9.48
CA PHE A 109 -2.22 -3.94 -8.75
C PHE A 109 -0.80 -4.41 -9.02
N ALA A 110 0.07 -3.50 -9.45
CA ALA A 110 1.39 -3.85 -9.96
C ALA A 110 2.47 -2.94 -9.40
N SER A 111 3.66 -3.50 -9.23
CA SER A 111 4.86 -2.74 -8.92
C SER A 111 5.76 -2.59 -10.14
N GLN A 112 6.65 -1.61 -10.11
CA GLN A 112 7.66 -1.42 -11.14
C GLN A 112 8.74 -2.50 -11.17
N HIS A 113 8.82 -3.32 -10.13
CA HIS A 113 9.77 -4.45 -10.02
C HIS A 113 9.22 -5.75 -10.57
N GLY A 114 8.04 -5.73 -11.17
CA GLY A 114 7.43 -6.86 -11.88
C GLY A 114 6.37 -7.62 -11.11
N GLY A 115 6.13 -7.35 -9.83
CA GLY A 115 5.03 -7.95 -9.08
C GLY A 115 3.68 -7.49 -9.62
N ILE A 116 2.75 -8.42 -9.82
CA ILE A 116 1.37 -8.13 -10.24
C ILE A 116 0.44 -9.05 -9.45
N VAL A 117 -0.61 -8.48 -8.86
CA VAL A 117 -1.66 -9.23 -8.18
C VAL A 117 -3.02 -8.76 -8.66
N GLU A 118 -4.01 -9.65 -8.64
CA GLU A 118 -5.40 -9.28 -8.83
C GLU A 118 -5.96 -8.71 -7.53
N VAL A 119 -6.67 -7.59 -7.63
CA VAL A 119 -7.41 -7.01 -6.50
C VAL A 119 -8.77 -7.68 -6.43
N ASP A 120 -8.85 -8.71 -5.60
CA ASP A 120 -10.05 -9.52 -5.41
C ASP A 120 -10.61 -9.37 -3.98
N GLU A 121 -11.68 -10.11 -3.68
CA GLU A 121 -12.30 -10.09 -2.36
C GLU A 121 -11.35 -10.58 -1.26
N ALA A 122 -10.45 -11.52 -1.55
CA ALA A 122 -9.51 -12.04 -0.57
C ALA A 122 -8.52 -10.94 -0.14
N LEU A 123 -8.03 -10.13 -1.08
CA LEU A 123 -7.15 -9.01 -0.80
C LEU A 123 -7.91 -7.88 -0.07
N MET A 124 -9.12 -7.57 -0.54
CA MET A 124 -9.99 -6.55 0.08
C MET A 124 -10.61 -7.02 1.39
N GLY A 125 -10.67 -8.31 1.64
CA GLY A 125 -11.20 -8.91 2.87
C GLY A 125 -10.47 -8.45 4.14
N PHE A 126 -9.26 -7.96 4.03
CA PHE A 126 -8.52 -7.36 5.14
C PHE A 126 -9.16 -6.08 5.70
N SER A 127 -10.08 -5.45 4.97
CA SER A 127 -10.79 -4.26 5.40
C SER A 127 -11.87 -4.53 6.46
N ARG A 128 -12.27 -5.78 6.62
CA ARG A 128 -13.41 -6.18 7.47
C ARG A 128 -12.99 -6.72 8.82
#